data_95af1ab1ac90d5e5948b8ffe7baba040
#
_entry.id   95af1ab1ac90d5e5948b8ffe7baba040
#
_cell.length_a   1.000
_cell.length_b   1.000
_cell.length_c   1.000
_cell.angle_alpha   90.00
_cell.angle_beta   90.00
_cell.angle_gamma   90.00
#
_symmetry.space_group_name_H-M   'P 1'
#
loop_
_entity.id
_entity.type
_entity.pdbx_description
1 polymer ?
#
loop_
_entity_poly.entity_id
_entity_poly.type
_entity_poly.pdbx_seq_one_letter_code
_entity_poly.pdbx_strand_id
1 'polypeptide(L)'
;MMTISLNDYLAQKGVLSPFSDFMLDKLRIPHGLTARGWERLQKEAEKMRITYAEKRQQAIMEYNALLASGEIQAPSKLQRLLATANGHPDNASTQASRRLLRKRGIDWKTGENLNYYVRLLVVSEIKDIFGMNGYPDVSAEEWIQDNPDFAWGIFESGTEKLAGYCTIGYADTGYPSIDNYPLKTADSLYLSDVYVMPEYRHQHMATNMIEEVIAMRWHKEKKKEAVFLSTLTDDLQKLYLPIGFIPIDKDGNMVLIPYASQIG
;
A
#
# COMPACT_ATOMS: atom_id res chain seq x y z
N MET A 1 17.36 17.83 -20.00
CA MET A 1 17.76 16.41 -20.13
C MET A 1 16.55 15.58 -19.71
N MET A 2 16.14 14.62 -20.52
CA MET A 2 14.94 13.81 -20.23
C MET A 2 15.33 12.62 -19.34
N THR A 3 14.59 12.41 -18.24
CA THR A 3 14.78 11.24 -17.37
C THR A 3 13.81 10.13 -17.81
N ILE A 4 14.35 8.97 -18.17
CA ILE A 4 13.55 7.83 -18.61
C ILE A 4 14.12 6.52 -18.05
N SER A 5 13.26 5.63 -17.55
CA SER A 5 13.69 4.30 -17.13
C SER A 5 13.88 3.37 -18.33
N LEU A 6 14.68 2.31 -18.16
CA LEU A 6 14.82 1.27 -19.19
C LEU A 6 13.46 0.65 -19.54
N ASN A 7 12.60 0.40 -18.55
CA ASN A 7 11.29 -0.19 -18.79
C ASN A 7 10.39 0.74 -19.61
N ASP A 8 10.37 2.04 -19.32
CA ASP A 8 9.59 3.01 -20.07
C ASP A 8 10.12 3.13 -21.51
N TYR A 9 11.44 3.09 -21.68
CA TYR A 9 12.06 3.08 -23.01
C TYR A 9 11.69 1.83 -23.81
N LEU A 10 11.77 0.64 -23.20
CA LEU A 10 11.35 -0.61 -23.83
C LEU A 10 9.86 -0.63 -24.17
N ALA A 11 9.02 -0.01 -23.33
CA ALA A 11 7.58 0.16 -23.59
C ALA A 11 7.36 1.05 -24.84
N GLN A 12 8.05 2.18 -24.94
CA GLN A 12 7.99 3.07 -26.11
C GLN A 12 8.42 2.35 -27.41
N LYS A 13 9.38 1.43 -27.30
CA LYS A 13 9.83 0.60 -28.44
C LYS A 13 8.94 -0.63 -28.69
N GLY A 14 7.89 -0.83 -27.89
CA GLY A 14 6.95 -1.96 -28.02
C GLY A 14 7.56 -3.34 -27.68
N VAL A 15 8.60 -3.38 -26.85
CA VAL A 15 9.36 -4.60 -26.50
C VAL A 15 9.51 -4.79 -24.98
N LEU A 16 8.61 -4.19 -24.18
CA LEU A 16 8.62 -4.31 -22.71
C LEU A 16 8.00 -5.64 -22.25
N SER A 17 6.84 -6.00 -22.81
CA SER A 17 6.06 -7.17 -22.37
C SER A 17 6.82 -8.48 -22.56
N PRO A 18 6.59 -9.51 -21.73
CA PRO A 18 7.07 -10.85 -22.00
C PRO A 18 6.61 -11.33 -23.38
N PHE A 19 7.44 -12.13 -24.04
CA PHE A 19 7.12 -12.65 -25.37
C PHE A 19 5.80 -13.44 -25.42
N SER A 20 5.43 -14.10 -24.31
CA SER A 20 4.13 -14.78 -24.14
C SER A 20 2.94 -13.85 -24.38
N ASP A 21 2.97 -12.64 -23.83
CA ASP A 21 1.87 -11.67 -23.94
C ASP A 21 1.82 -11.09 -25.36
N PHE A 22 2.98 -10.84 -25.95
CA PHE A 22 3.10 -10.45 -27.36
C PHE A 22 2.53 -11.51 -28.30
N MET A 23 2.73 -12.80 -27.99
CA MET A 23 2.22 -13.92 -28.77
C MET A 23 0.69 -14.03 -28.69
N LEU A 24 0.10 -13.83 -27.50
CA LEU A 24 -1.36 -13.87 -27.31
C LEU A 24 -2.07 -12.78 -28.11
N ASP A 25 -1.46 -11.60 -28.20
CA ASP A 25 -2.01 -10.48 -28.99
C ASP A 25 -1.91 -10.66 -30.51
N LYS A 26 -0.85 -11.31 -30.98
CA LYS A 26 -0.54 -11.42 -32.43
C LYS A 26 -0.99 -12.73 -33.05
N LEU A 27 -0.98 -13.82 -32.31
CA LEU A 27 -1.41 -15.11 -32.77
C LEU A 27 -2.86 -15.37 -32.35
N ARG A 28 -3.83 -14.99 -33.17
CA ARG A 28 -5.20 -15.49 -33.06
C ARG A 28 -5.19 -17.00 -33.30
N ILE A 29 -5.15 -17.79 -32.24
CA ILE A 29 -5.18 -19.24 -32.30
C ILE A 29 -6.57 -19.70 -32.75
N PRO A 30 -6.77 -20.22 -33.94
CA PRO A 30 -8.07 -20.72 -34.39
C PRO A 30 -8.45 -21.97 -33.60
N HIS A 31 -9.73 -22.08 -33.22
CA HIS A 31 -10.24 -23.32 -32.66
C HIS A 31 -10.16 -24.47 -33.67
N GLY A 32 -9.68 -25.65 -33.26
CA GLY A 32 -9.68 -26.85 -34.07
C GLY A 32 -8.48 -27.02 -35.02
N LEU A 33 -7.30 -26.54 -34.64
CA LEU A 33 -6.06 -26.73 -35.39
C LEU A 33 -5.71 -28.23 -35.55
N THR A 34 -5.40 -28.63 -36.76
CA THR A 34 -4.80 -29.95 -37.08
C THR A 34 -3.35 -30.01 -36.58
N ALA A 35 -2.77 -31.21 -36.42
CA ALA A 35 -1.36 -31.40 -36.02
C ALA A 35 -0.39 -30.58 -36.92
N ARG A 36 -0.64 -30.58 -38.22
CA ARG A 36 0.12 -29.82 -39.22
C ARG A 36 -0.04 -28.29 -39.01
N GLY A 37 -1.21 -27.85 -38.57
CA GLY A 37 -1.49 -26.45 -38.20
C GLY A 37 -0.69 -26.02 -36.99
N TRP A 38 -0.59 -26.89 -35.98
CA TRP A 38 0.21 -26.66 -34.76
C TRP A 38 1.72 -26.56 -35.08
N GLU A 39 2.29 -27.46 -35.88
CA GLU A 39 3.70 -27.37 -36.29
C GLU A 39 4.02 -26.06 -37.02
N ARG A 40 3.10 -25.61 -37.86
CA ARG A 40 3.26 -24.35 -38.58
C ARG A 40 3.24 -23.15 -37.63
N LEU A 41 2.34 -23.15 -36.68
CA LEU A 41 2.20 -22.12 -35.67
C LEU A 41 3.40 -22.08 -34.72
N GLN A 42 3.94 -23.23 -34.33
CA GLN A 42 5.16 -23.31 -33.53
C GLN A 42 6.39 -22.74 -34.25
N LYS A 43 6.56 -23.06 -35.57
CA LYS A 43 7.64 -22.49 -36.36
C LYS A 43 7.52 -20.99 -36.52
N GLU A 44 6.32 -20.49 -36.71
CA GLU A 44 6.04 -19.04 -36.79
C GLU A 44 6.29 -18.35 -35.46
N ALA A 45 5.86 -18.95 -34.35
CA ALA A 45 6.11 -18.47 -32.98
C ALA A 45 7.61 -18.38 -32.68
N GLU A 46 8.39 -19.40 -33.06
CA GLU A 46 9.84 -19.40 -32.84
C GLU A 46 10.54 -18.31 -33.64
N LYS A 47 10.13 -18.12 -34.90
CA LYS A 47 10.64 -17.04 -35.74
C LYS A 47 10.34 -15.64 -35.14
N MET A 48 9.13 -15.46 -34.63
CA MET A 48 8.73 -14.22 -33.97
C MET A 48 9.50 -14.01 -32.65
N ARG A 49 9.77 -15.06 -31.87
CA ARG A 49 10.57 -15.03 -30.67
C ARG A 49 11.97 -14.51 -30.90
N ILE A 50 12.63 -15.02 -31.95
CA ILE A 50 13.98 -14.58 -32.33
C ILE A 50 13.96 -13.08 -32.70
N THR A 51 13.04 -12.69 -33.59
CA THR A 51 12.90 -11.28 -33.99
C THR A 51 12.58 -10.35 -32.84
N TYR A 52 11.76 -10.79 -31.88
CA TYR A 52 11.45 -10.01 -30.69
C TYR A 52 12.66 -9.86 -29.78
N ALA A 53 13.42 -10.93 -29.56
CA ALA A 53 14.65 -10.92 -28.76
C ALA A 53 15.70 -9.97 -29.35
N GLU A 54 15.88 -10.00 -30.66
CA GLU A 54 16.79 -9.11 -31.40
C GLU A 54 16.36 -7.63 -31.23
N LYS A 55 15.10 -7.31 -31.46
CA LYS A 55 14.56 -5.95 -31.29
C LYS A 55 14.71 -5.45 -29.85
N ARG A 56 14.46 -6.31 -28.84
CA ARG A 56 14.63 -5.97 -27.46
C ARG A 56 16.09 -5.70 -27.11
N GLN A 57 17.00 -6.54 -27.61
CA GLN A 57 18.44 -6.35 -27.39
C GLN A 57 18.93 -5.06 -28.06
N GLN A 58 18.48 -4.77 -29.25
CA GLN A 58 18.79 -3.50 -29.91
C GLN A 58 18.29 -2.29 -29.13
N ALA A 59 17.04 -2.33 -28.64
CA ALA A 59 16.49 -1.25 -27.81
C ALA A 59 17.29 -1.04 -26.51
N ILE A 60 17.79 -2.10 -25.89
CA ILE A 60 18.68 -2.01 -24.71
C ILE A 60 20.02 -1.34 -25.08
N MET A 61 20.59 -1.70 -26.20
CA MET A 61 21.85 -1.10 -26.69
C MET A 61 21.65 0.40 -26.99
N GLU A 62 20.56 0.77 -27.67
CA GLU A 62 20.20 2.17 -27.93
C GLU A 62 20.03 2.95 -26.64
N TYR A 63 19.30 2.41 -25.65
CA TYR A 63 19.13 3.05 -24.35
C TYR A 63 20.47 3.32 -23.65
N ASN A 64 21.37 2.34 -23.64
CA ASN A 64 22.70 2.48 -23.05
C ASN A 64 23.56 3.52 -23.79
N ALA A 65 23.44 3.58 -25.11
CA ALA A 65 24.14 4.60 -25.90
C ALA A 65 23.63 6.02 -25.59
N LEU A 66 22.32 6.21 -25.46
CA LEU A 66 21.71 7.48 -25.07
C LEU A 66 22.08 7.91 -23.64
N LEU A 67 22.23 6.96 -22.71
CA LEU A 67 22.78 7.23 -21.38
C LEU A 67 24.23 7.67 -21.44
N ALA A 68 25.05 6.99 -22.24
CA ALA A 68 26.48 7.29 -22.39
C ALA A 68 26.73 8.65 -23.06
N SER A 69 25.88 9.01 -24.03
CA SER A 69 25.95 10.34 -24.68
C SER A 69 25.43 11.49 -23.82
N GLY A 70 24.73 11.17 -22.71
CA GLY A 70 24.08 12.17 -21.86
C GLY A 70 22.81 12.76 -22.45
N GLU A 71 22.26 12.20 -23.53
CA GLU A 71 20.97 12.64 -24.10
C GLU A 71 19.80 12.33 -23.18
N ILE A 72 19.88 11.22 -22.46
CA ILE A 72 18.92 10.83 -21.43
C ILE A 72 19.64 10.56 -20.10
N GLN A 73 18.87 10.58 -19.03
CA GLN A 73 19.35 10.23 -17.68
C GLN A 73 18.51 9.09 -17.09
N ALA A 74 19.18 8.11 -16.49
CA ALA A 74 18.48 7.10 -15.72
C ALA A 74 17.84 7.70 -14.48
N PRO A 75 16.62 7.29 -14.11
CA PRO A 75 15.99 7.79 -12.89
C PRO A 75 16.84 7.44 -11.66
N SER A 76 16.97 8.39 -10.74
CA SER A 76 17.63 8.21 -9.47
C SER A 76 16.96 7.08 -8.66
N LYS A 77 17.66 6.58 -7.64
CA LYS A 77 17.10 5.57 -6.73
C LYS A 77 15.80 6.06 -6.08
N LEU A 78 15.72 7.33 -5.70
CA LEU A 78 14.53 7.94 -5.14
C LEU A 78 13.38 7.98 -6.16
N GLN A 79 13.63 8.46 -7.38
CA GLN A 79 12.61 8.50 -8.44
C GLN A 79 12.06 7.11 -8.77
N ARG A 80 12.92 6.07 -8.78
CA ARG A 80 12.46 4.68 -8.99
C ARG A 80 11.59 4.18 -7.84
N LEU A 81 11.96 4.51 -6.59
CA LEU A 81 11.14 4.16 -5.43
C LEU A 81 9.79 4.87 -5.45
N LEU A 82 9.76 6.16 -5.79
CA LEU A 82 8.51 6.93 -5.92
C LEU A 82 7.63 6.37 -7.04
N ALA A 83 8.18 6.07 -8.20
CA ALA A 83 7.43 5.45 -9.30
C ALA A 83 6.82 4.10 -8.89
N THR A 84 7.60 3.24 -8.20
CA THR A 84 7.09 1.95 -7.69
C THR A 84 6.02 2.14 -6.62
N ALA A 85 6.19 3.12 -5.72
CA ALA A 85 5.24 3.43 -4.66
C ALA A 85 3.89 3.95 -5.19
N ASN A 86 3.88 4.58 -6.36
CA ASN A 86 2.67 5.02 -7.06
C ASN A 86 2.01 3.95 -7.93
N GLY A 87 2.51 2.72 -7.90
CA GLY A 87 1.91 1.56 -8.56
C GLY A 87 0.61 1.08 -7.88
N HIS A 88 0.08 -0.04 -8.38
CA HIS A 88 -1.15 -0.62 -7.83
C HIS A 88 -1.00 -0.94 -6.34
N PRO A 89 -1.96 -0.53 -5.48
CA PRO A 89 -1.82 -0.62 -4.02
C PRO A 89 -1.61 -2.05 -3.50
N ASP A 90 -2.12 -3.04 -4.20
CA ASP A 90 -2.03 -4.46 -3.78
C ASP A 90 -0.70 -5.13 -4.18
N ASN A 91 0.13 -4.44 -4.94
CA ASN A 91 1.43 -4.99 -5.33
C ASN A 91 2.42 -4.94 -4.15
N ALA A 92 3.01 -6.10 -3.81
CA ALA A 92 3.98 -6.21 -2.72
C ALA A 92 5.19 -5.26 -2.88
N SER A 93 5.67 -5.04 -4.10
CA SER A 93 6.77 -4.10 -4.38
C SER A 93 6.35 -2.64 -4.15
N THR A 94 5.10 -2.29 -4.46
CA THR A 94 4.51 -0.98 -4.20
C THR A 94 4.45 -0.70 -2.69
N GLN A 95 3.93 -1.65 -1.92
CA GLN A 95 3.88 -1.54 -0.46
C GLN A 95 5.26 -1.47 0.17
N ALA A 96 6.22 -2.29 -0.30
CA ALA A 96 7.60 -2.24 0.19
C ALA A 96 8.27 -0.89 -0.10
N SER A 97 8.04 -0.33 -1.28
CA SER A 97 8.57 0.99 -1.66
C SER A 97 7.95 2.11 -0.82
N ARG A 98 6.64 2.07 -0.55
CA ARG A 98 5.96 3.02 0.34
C ARG A 98 6.54 2.98 1.74
N ARG A 99 6.71 1.78 2.33
CA ARG A 99 7.34 1.61 3.65
C ARG A 99 8.77 2.16 3.69
N LEU A 100 9.56 1.88 2.65
CA LEU A 100 10.94 2.35 2.59
C LEU A 100 11.02 3.88 2.49
N LEU A 101 10.15 4.50 1.71
CA LEU A 101 10.07 5.96 1.60
C LEU A 101 9.65 6.58 2.94
N ARG A 102 8.61 6.07 3.59
CA ARG A 102 8.19 6.52 4.92
C ARG A 102 9.30 6.38 5.96
N LYS A 103 9.97 5.21 6.02
CA LYS A 103 11.11 5.01 6.92
C LYS A 103 12.23 6.04 6.70
N ARG A 104 12.29 6.67 5.53
CA ARG A 104 13.23 7.75 5.20
C ARG A 104 12.64 9.14 5.43
N GLY A 105 11.43 9.23 5.98
CA GLY A 105 10.73 10.49 6.15
C GLY A 105 10.34 11.15 4.84
N ILE A 106 9.97 10.37 3.82
CA ILE A 106 9.60 10.88 2.49
C ILE A 106 8.17 10.48 2.19
N ASP A 107 7.33 11.46 1.86
CA ASP A 107 5.99 11.21 1.33
C ASP A 107 6.09 10.56 -0.04
N TRP A 108 5.54 9.37 -0.17
CA TRP A 108 5.59 8.61 -1.42
C TRP A 108 4.72 9.20 -2.53
N LYS A 109 3.73 10.06 -2.21
CA LYS A 109 2.87 10.74 -3.19
C LYS A 109 3.56 11.97 -3.77
N THR A 110 4.14 12.80 -2.91
CA THR A 110 4.76 14.08 -3.31
C THR A 110 6.27 13.98 -3.51
N GLY A 111 6.93 13.02 -2.86
CA GLY A 111 8.39 12.92 -2.85
C GLY A 111 9.08 13.89 -1.89
N GLU A 112 8.30 14.65 -1.13
CA GLU A 112 8.79 15.63 -0.15
C GLU A 112 9.13 14.96 1.19
N ASN A 113 9.89 15.66 2.02
CA ASN A 113 10.16 15.17 3.36
C ASN A 113 8.89 15.22 4.21
N LEU A 114 8.60 14.13 4.90
CA LEU A 114 7.55 14.07 5.89
C LEU A 114 7.98 14.86 7.12
N ASN A 115 7.14 15.79 7.53
CA ASN A 115 7.37 16.57 8.74
C ASN A 115 6.73 15.91 9.97
N TYR A 116 6.48 14.59 9.93
CA TYR A 116 5.87 13.84 11.03
C TYR A 116 6.33 12.37 11.03
N TYR A 117 6.13 11.71 12.18
CA TYR A 117 6.39 10.28 12.37
C TYR A 117 5.34 9.65 13.29
N VAL A 118 5.21 8.32 13.24
CA VAL A 118 4.24 7.55 14.04
C VAL A 118 4.97 6.68 15.05
N ARG A 119 4.49 6.67 16.30
CA ARG A 119 4.97 5.77 17.36
C ARG A 119 3.86 5.44 18.37
N LEU A 120 4.13 4.46 19.21
CA LEU A 120 3.30 4.20 20.39
C LEU A 120 3.26 5.42 21.30
N LEU A 121 2.08 5.65 21.88
CA LEU A 121 1.89 6.65 22.93
C LEU A 121 2.44 6.14 24.25
N VAL A 122 3.01 7.03 25.05
CA VAL A 122 3.41 6.75 26.42
C VAL A 122 2.29 7.10 27.40
N VAL A 123 2.38 6.59 28.65
CA VAL A 123 1.35 6.75 29.68
C VAL A 123 0.90 8.20 29.88
N SER A 124 1.84 9.15 29.94
CA SER A 124 1.51 10.57 30.14
C SER A 124 0.68 11.14 28.98
N GLU A 125 1.01 10.76 27.73
CA GLU A 125 0.28 11.21 26.54
C GLU A 125 -1.13 10.61 26.49
N ILE A 126 -1.30 9.36 26.92
CA ILE A 126 -2.60 8.72 27.01
C ILE A 126 -3.47 9.39 28.07
N LYS A 127 -2.90 9.77 29.21
CA LYS A 127 -3.62 10.55 30.24
C LYS A 127 -4.14 11.86 29.69
N ASP A 128 -3.32 12.57 28.91
CA ASP A 128 -3.72 13.83 28.29
C ASP A 128 -4.85 13.62 27.28
N ILE A 129 -4.81 12.54 26.49
CA ILE A 129 -5.85 12.19 25.52
C ILE A 129 -7.15 11.81 26.19
N PHE A 130 -7.13 10.95 27.21
CA PHE A 130 -8.32 10.57 27.96
C PHE A 130 -8.94 11.77 28.69
N GLY A 131 -8.12 12.65 29.25
CA GLY A 131 -8.59 13.91 29.82
C GLY A 131 -9.29 14.79 28.79
N MET A 132 -8.81 14.83 27.54
CA MET A 132 -9.42 15.61 26.46
C MET A 132 -10.74 15.00 25.96
N ASN A 133 -10.89 13.67 25.96
CA ASN A 133 -12.05 12.97 25.38
C ASN A 133 -13.11 12.52 26.41
N GLY A 134 -12.91 12.82 27.69
CA GLY A 134 -13.91 12.52 28.72
C GLY A 134 -14.09 11.05 29.06
N TYR A 135 -13.03 10.25 29.00
CA TYR A 135 -12.98 8.88 29.51
C TYR A 135 -12.60 8.93 31.02
N PRO A 136 -13.54 9.09 31.95
CA PRO A 136 -13.19 9.43 33.32
C PRO A 136 -12.76 8.27 34.19
N ASP A 137 -13.07 7.03 33.79
CA ASP A 137 -13.10 5.91 34.74
C ASP A 137 -12.02 4.85 34.53
N VAL A 138 -11.10 5.01 33.52
CA VAL A 138 -10.03 4.06 33.27
C VAL A 138 -8.68 4.71 33.51
N SER A 139 -7.85 4.12 34.37
CA SER A 139 -6.48 4.62 34.50
C SER A 139 -5.68 4.29 33.22
N ALA A 140 -4.94 5.28 32.75
CA ALA A 140 -4.11 5.09 31.55
C ALA A 140 -3.04 3.99 31.76
N GLU A 141 -2.61 3.79 33.02
CA GLU A 141 -1.69 2.73 33.41
C GLU A 141 -2.30 1.34 33.24
N GLU A 142 -3.51 1.12 33.75
CA GLU A 142 -4.24 -0.15 33.60
C GLU A 142 -4.52 -0.43 32.13
N TRP A 143 -4.96 0.59 31.40
CA TRP A 143 -5.27 0.45 29.98
C TRP A 143 -4.05 0.06 29.12
N ILE A 144 -2.88 0.65 29.36
CA ILE A 144 -1.63 0.27 28.68
C ILE A 144 -1.16 -1.12 29.11
N GLN A 145 -1.30 -1.45 30.40
CA GLN A 145 -0.88 -2.76 30.92
C GLN A 145 -1.65 -3.89 30.25
N ASP A 146 -2.93 -3.69 30.03
CA ASP A 146 -3.79 -4.68 29.34
C ASP A 146 -3.62 -4.65 27.81
N ASN A 147 -3.20 -3.50 27.26
CA ASN A 147 -3.11 -3.28 25.80
C ASN A 147 -1.83 -2.53 25.39
N PRO A 148 -0.63 -3.12 25.57
CA PRO A 148 0.65 -2.41 25.44
C PRO A 148 0.95 -1.84 24.05
N ASP A 149 0.27 -2.30 23.00
CA ASP A 149 0.47 -1.87 21.61
C ASP A 149 -0.78 -1.26 20.98
N PHE A 150 -1.67 -0.75 21.82
CA PHE A 150 -3.01 -0.35 21.41
C PHE A 150 -3.06 1.09 20.92
N ALA A 151 -2.40 2.03 21.62
CA ALA A 151 -2.50 3.46 21.34
C ALA A 151 -1.29 3.99 20.56
N TRP A 152 -1.55 4.65 19.45
CA TRP A 152 -0.55 5.19 18.55
C TRP A 152 -0.76 6.67 18.31
N GLY A 153 0.32 7.44 18.24
CA GLY A 153 0.30 8.85 17.93
C GLY A 153 1.09 9.17 16.67
N ILE A 154 0.66 10.21 15.97
CA ILE A 154 1.43 10.87 14.90
C ILE A 154 1.93 12.21 15.44
N PHE A 155 3.23 12.46 15.31
CA PHE A 155 3.95 13.59 15.89
C PHE A 155 4.61 14.43 14.81
N GLU A 156 4.62 15.74 15.00
CA GLU A 156 5.36 16.65 14.16
C GLU A 156 6.86 16.49 14.42
N SER A 157 7.63 16.24 13.36
CA SER A 157 9.08 16.09 13.45
C SER A 157 9.76 17.38 13.93
N GLY A 158 10.63 17.24 14.92
CA GLY A 158 11.40 18.37 15.46
C GLY A 158 10.75 19.13 16.59
N THR A 159 9.42 19.12 16.72
CA THR A 159 8.70 19.72 17.86
C THR A 159 8.19 18.70 18.87
N GLU A 160 8.11 17.42 18.46
CA GLU A 160 7.51 16.33 19.24
C GLU A 160 6.03 16.58 19.59
N LYS A 161 5.37 17.52 18.90
CA LYS A 161 3.98 17.85 19.13
C LYS A 161 3.07 16.77 18.58
N LEU A 162 2.13 16.29 19.39
CA LEU A 162 1.13 15.32 18.97
C LEU A 162 0.18 15.97 17.95
N ALA A 163 0.14 15.42 16.73
CA ALA A 163 -0.73 15.90 15.67
C ALA A 163 -2.03 15.07 15.53
N GLY A 164 -2.04 13.85 16.06
CA GLY A 164 -3.23 12.99 16.06
C GLY A 164 -2.92 11.65 16.71
N TYR A 165 -3.96 10.85 16.91
CA TYR A 165 -3.84 9.52 17.50
C TYR A 165 -4.88 8.55 16.95
N CYS A 166 -4.65 7.27 17.14
CA CYS A 166 -5.63 6.20 16.94
C CYS A 166 -5.35 5.04 17.88
N THR A 167 -6.34 4.17 18.01
CA THR A 167 -6.20 2.92 18.75
C THR A 167 -6.40 1.73 17.80
N ILE A 168 -5.69 0.63 18.05
CA ILE A 168 -5.81 -0.61 17.28
C ILE A 168 -5.60 -1.81 18.19
N GLY A 169 -6.64 -2.61 18.38
CA GLY A 169 -6.64 -3.82 19.22
C GLY A 169 -7.19 -5.03 18.50
N TYR A 170 -7.43 -6.11 19.23
CA TYR A 170 -8.11 -7.26 18.66
C TYR A 170 -9.60 -6.96 18.41
N ALA A 171 -10.16 -7.55 17.36
CA ALA A 171 -11.55 -7.32 16.94
C ALA A 171 -12.53 -8.16 17.77
N ASP A 172 -12.69 -7.80 19.06
CA ASP A 172 -13.79 -8.26 19.92
C ASP A 172 -14.71 -7.06 20.20
N THR A 173 -15.66 -6.84 19.28
CA THR A 173 -16.34 -5.54 19.18
C THR A 173 -17.78 -5.58 19.69
N GLY A 174 -18.41 -6.75 19.73
CA GLY A 174 -19.84 -6.90 19.95
C GLY A 174 -20.72 -6.43 18.78
N TYR A 175 -20.14 -6.02 17.64
CA TYR A 175 -20.89 -5.73 16.42
C TYR A 175 -21.15 -7.01 15.62
N PRO A 176 -22.42 -7.46 15.47
CA PRO A 176 -22.72 -8.75 14.83
C PRO A 176 -22.19 -8.89 13.41
N SER A 177 -22.17 -7.83 12.62
CA SER A 177 -21.65 -7.83 11.25
C SER A 177 -20.13 -8.03 11.18
N ILE A 178 -19.39 -7.54 12.18
CA ILE A 178 -17.95 -7.77 12.32
C ILE A 178 -17.70 -9.15 12.90
N ASP A 179 -18.39 -9.49 14.00
CA ASP A 179 -18.16 -10.72 14.75
C ASP A 179 -18.51 -11.99 13.96
N ASN A 180 -19.47 -11.90 13.03
CA ASN A 180 -19.83 -12.99 12.12
C ASN A 180 -19.22 -12.84 10.72
N TYR A 181 -18.28 -11.91 10.49
CA TYR A 181 -17.69 -11.75 9.17
C TYR A 181 -16.85 -12.98 8.79
N PRO A 182 -16.99 -13.54 7.56
CA PRO A 182 -16.38 -14.82 7.19
C PRO A 182 -14.84 -14.87 7.30
N LEU A 183 -14.17 -13.73 7.19
CA LEU A 183 -12.70 -13.63 7.30
C LEU A 183 -12.24 -13.15 8.68
N LYS A 184 -13.14 -12.99 9.66
CA LYS A 184 -12.75 -12.66 11.03
C LYS A 184 -12.10 -13.86 11.69
N THR A 185 -10.95 -13.65 12.30
CA THR A 185 -10.21 -14.60 13.13
C THR A 185 -10.03 -14.03 14.53
N ALA A 186 -9.53 -14.83 15.48
CA ALA A 186 -9.17 -14.34 16.81
C ALA A 186 -8.07 -13.29 16.78
N ASP A 187 -7.23 -13.29 15.73
CA ASP A 187 -6.13 -12.33 15.55
C ASP A 187 -6.52 -11.11 14.71
N SER A 188 -7.77 -11.01 14.26
CA SER A 188 -8.26 -9.85 13.52
C SER A 188 -8.20 -8.60 14.37
N LEU A 189 -7.93 -7.46 13.74
CA LEU A 189 -7.72 -6.19 14.42
C LEU A 189 -8.94 -5.28 14.29
N TYR A 190 -9.12 -4.40 15.26
CA TYR A 190 -10.11 -3.33 15.22
C TYR A 190 -9.45 -1.98 15.42
N LEU A 191 -9.64 -1.09 14.45
CA LEU A 191 -9.15 0.29 14.47
C LEU A 191 -10.24 1.20 15.03
N SER A 192 -9.92 1.98 16.06
CA SER A 192 -10.85 2.93 16.68
C SER A 192 -10.16 4.26 17.03
N ASP A 193 -10.94 5.19 17.56
CA ASP A 193 -10.49 6.48 18.11
C ASP A 193 -9.55 7.28 17.18
N VAL A 194 -9.79 7.22 15.89
CA VAL A 194 -8.97 7.98 14.92
C VAL A 194 -9.27 9.46 15.06
N TYR A 195 -8.30 10.21 15.54
CA TYR A 195 -8.42 11.66 15.74
C TYR A 195 -7.19 12.39 15.22
N VAL A 196 -7.42 13.53 14.56
CA VAL A 196 -6.37 14.47 14.13
C VAL A 196 -6.71 15.84 14.70
N MET A 197 -5.72 16.45 15.35
CA MET A 197 -5.85 17.78 15.93
C MET A 197 -6.28 18.79 14.86
N PRO A 198 -7.15 19.76 15.16
CA PRO A 198 -7.74 20.66 14.16
C PRO A 198 -6.73 21.33 13.23
N GLU A 199 -5.62 21.79 13.78
CA GLU A 199 -4.55 22.48 13.06
C GLU A 199 -3.78 21.60 12.07
N TYR A 200 -3.86 20.26 12.20
CA TYR A 200 -3.21 19.29 11.33
C TYR A 200 -4.17 18.60 10.35
N ARG A 201 -5.45 18.99 10.34
CA ARG A 201 -6.45 18.42 9.43
C ARG A 201 -6.17 18.82 7.98
N HIS A 202 -6.75 18.07 7.05
CA HIS A 202 -6.59 18.26 5.59
C HIS A 202 -5.16 18.10 5.05
N GLN A 203 -4.23 17.55 5.85
CA GLN A 203 -2.84 17.28 5.50
C GLN A 203 -2.55 15.78 5.35
N HIS A 204 -3.58 14.95 5.11
CA HIS A 204 -3.49 13.48 5.00
C HIS A 204 -2.95 12.77 6.27
N MET A 205 -2.88 13.45 7.41
CA MET A 205 -2.34 12.89 8.65
C MET A 205 -3.06 11.61 9.08
N ALA A 206 -4.42 11.60 9.07
CA ALA A 206 -5.19 10.41 9.43
C ALA A 206 -4.85 9.21 8.52
N THR A 207 -4.87 9.40 7.21
CA THR A 207 -4.55 8.34 6.24
C THR A 207 -3.15 7.77 6.47
N ASN A 208 -2.15 8.65 6.63
CA ASN A 208 -0.77 8.24 6.82
C ASN A 208 -0.58 7.50 8.17
N MET A 209 -1.21 7.99 9.24
CA MET A 209 -1.19 7.35 10.55
C MET A 209 -1.80 5.95 10.49
N ILE A 210 -3.00 5.80 9.94
CA ILE A 210 -3.72 4.52 9.85
C ILE A 210 -2.90 3.50 9.06
N GLU A 211 -2.41 3.87 7.87
CA GLU A 211 -1.61 2.96 7.02
C GLU A 211 -0.32 2.52 7.74
N GLU A 212 0.34 3.43 8.47
CA GLU A 212 1.58 3.13 9.19
C GLU A 212 1.32 2.22 10.39
N VAL A 213 0.30 2.50 11.18
CA VAL A 213 -0.07 1.70 12.36
C VAL A 213 -0.46 0.28 11.96
N ILE A 214 -1.29 0.11 10.93
CA ILE A 214 -1.66 -1.21 10.41
C ILE A 214 -0.41 -1.96 9.92
N ALA A 215 0.48 -1.28 9.19
CA ALA A 215 1.71 -1.90 8.70
C ALA A 215 2.65 -2.32 9.84
N MET A 216 2.76 -1.51 10.91
CA MET A 216 3.56 -1.84 12.09
C MET A 216 2.97 -3.03 12.86
N ARG A 217 1.64 -3.09 13.05
CA ARG A 217 0.96 -4.22 13.70
C ARG A 217 1.19 -5.51 12.92
N TRP A 218 0.94 -5.54 11.63
CA TRP A 218 1.17 -6.71 10.78
C TRP A 218 2.64 -7.16 10.76
N HIS A 219 3.57 -6.21 10.81
CA HIS A 219 4.99 -6.54 10.88
C HIS A 219 5.37 -7.17 12.21
N LYS A 220 4.88 -6.63 13.32
CA LYS A 220 5.17 -7.14 14.67
C LYS A 220 4.63 -8.56 14.85
N GLU A 221 3.41 -8.80 14.45
CA GLU A 221 2.75 -10.10 14.59
C GLU A 221 3.19 -11.11 13.52
N LYS A 222 4.00 -10.68 12.55
CA LYS A 222 4.43 -11.48 11.37
C LYS A 222 3.26 -12.10 10.61
N LYS A 223 2.07 -11.54 10.77
CA LYS A 223 0.81 -12.02 10.22
C LYS A 223 0.00 -10.83 9.74
N LYS A 224 -0.64 -11.00 8.59
CA LYS A 224 -1.57 -10.00 8.05
C LYS A 224 -2.99 -10.51 8.30
N GLU A 225 -3.68 -9.88 9.22
CA GLU A 225 -5.06 -10.18 9.56
C GLU A 225 -6.01 -9.10 9.04
N ALA A 226 -7.29 -9.43 8.92
CA ALA A 226 -8.30 -8.45 8.59
C ALA A 226 -8.34 -7.34 9.67
N VAL A 227 -8.50 -6.10 9.22
CA VAL A 227 -8.66 -4.94 10.10
C VAL A 227 -10.07 -4.41 9.93
N PHE A 228 -10.81 -4.33 11.03
CA PHE A 228 -12.17 -3.82 11.06
C PHE A 228 -12.20 -2.42 11.66
N LEU A 229 -13.25 -1.68 11.35
CA LEU A 229 -13.60 -0.41 12.00
C LEU A 229 -15.09 -0.16 11.87
N SER A 230 -15.61 0.79 12.67
CA SER A 230 -16.95 1.32 12.52
C SER A 230 -16.88 2.85 12.37
N THR A 231 -17.67 3.42 11.48
CA THR A 231 -17.80 4.86 11.26
C THR A 231 -19.16 5.37 11.72
N LEU A 232 -19.19 6.55 12.29
CA LEU A 232 -20.45 7.18 12.74
C LEU A 232 -21.24 7.84 11.59
N THR A 233 -20.58 8.12 10.47
CA THR A 233 -21.19 8.84 9.32
C THR A 233 -20.61 8.38 8.00
N ASP A 234 -21.41 8.50 6.93
CA ASP A 234 -20.98 8.20 5.55
C ASP A 234 -19.79 9.06 5.11
N ASP A 235 -19.66 10.27 5.60
CA ASP A 235 -18.54 11.15 5.25
C ASP A 235 -17.22 10.62 5.80
N LEU A 236 -17.22 9.96 6.96
CA LEU A 236 -16.03 9.32 7.51
C LEU A 236 -15.63 8.09 6.69
N GLN A 237 -16.55 7.37 6.06
CA GLN A 237 -16.20 6.27 5.17
C GLN A 237 -15.28 6.73 4.02
N LYS A 238 -15.46 7.96 3.52
CA LYS A 238 -14.63 8.54 2.45
C LYS A 238 -13.15 8.65 2.84
N LEU A 239 -12.83 8.70 4.13
CA LEU A 239 -11.45 8.67 4.63
C LEU A 239 -10.83 7.28 4.45
N TYR A 240 -11.61 6.22 4.67
CA TYR A 240 -11.11 4.85 4.74
C TYR A 240 -11.12 4.12 3.40
N LEU A 241 -12.03 4.46 2.49
CA LEU A 241 -12.08 3.87 1.14
C LEU A 241 -10.74 3.97 0.38
N PRO A 242 -10.03 5.11 0.35
CA PRO A 242 -8.73 5.22 -0.34
C PRO A 242 -7.61 4.38 0.31
N ILE A 243 -7.77 3.99 1.58
CA ILE A 243 -6.84 3.10 2.29
C ILE A 243 -7.05 1.63 1.89
N GLY A 244 -8.22 1.32 1.33
CA GLY A 244 -8.60 -0.01 0.89
C GLY A 244 -9.65 -0.69 1.78
N PHE A 245 -10.23 0.02 2.76
CA PHE A 245 -11.37 -0.50 3.49
C PHE A 245 -12.61 -0.59 2.61
N ILE A 246 -13.38 -1.66 2.76
CA ILE A 246 -14.64 -1.88 2.07
C ILE A 246 -15.80 -1.93 3.09
N PRO A 247 -16.96 -1.33 2.79
CA PRO A 247 -18.13 -1.42 3.65
C PRO A 247 -18.60 -2.88 3.81
N ILE A 248 -18.99 -3.27 5.03
CA ILE A 248 -19.59 -4.57 5.33
C ILE A 248 -21.12 -4.47 5.38
N ASP A 249 -21.60 -3.38 5.93
CA ASP A 249 -23.03 -3.12 6.13
C ASP A 249 -23.37 -1.63 5.96
N LYS A 250 -24.66 -1.31 6.19
CA LYS A 250 -25.17 0.08 6.17
C LYS A 250 -24.95 0.85 7.48
N ASP A 251 -24.50 0.17 8.52
CA ASP A 251 -24.33 0.75 9.86
C ASP A 251 -22.92 1.35 10.04
N GLY A 252 -22.15 1.42 8.96
CA GLY A 252 -20.84 2.05 8.93
C GLY A 252 -19.68 1.11 9.23
N ASN A 253 -19.92 -0.18 9.39
CA ASN A 253 -18.86 -1.15 9.59
C ASN A 253 -18.09 -1.39 8.29
N MET A 254 -16.77 -1.44 8.40
CA MET A 254 -15.86 -1.60 7.26
C MET A 254 -14.76 -2.61 7.58
N VAL A 255 -14.18 -3.21 6.55
CA VAL A 255 -13.06 -4.15 6.66
C VAL A 255 -11.97 -3.84 5.65
N LEU A 256 -10.72 -3.93 6.09
CA LEU A 256 -9.54 -4.00 5.23
C LEU A 256 -9.07 -5.45 5.20
N ILE A 257 -9.16 -6.08 4.03
CA ILE A 257 -8.77 -7.47 3.81
C ILE A 257 -7.33 -7.50 3.29
N PRO A 258 -6.39 -8.18 3.96
CA PRO A 258 -5.03 -8.34 3.44
C PRO A 258 -5.03 -9.16 2.14
N TYR A 259 -4.27 -8.73 1.15
CA TYR A 259 -4.26 -9.32 -0.20
C TYR A 259 -3.97 -10.84 -0.24
N ALA A 260 -3.22 -11.37 0.74
CA ALA A 260 -2.89 -12.81 0.79
C ALA A 260 -4.09 -13.72 1.12
N SER A 261 -5.19 -13.16 1.65
CA SER A 261 -6.40 -13.91 2.01
C SER A 261 -7.39 -14.05 0.84
N GLN A 262 -7.12 -13.40 -0.30
CA GLN A 262 -8.01 -13.44 -1.48
C GLN A 262 -7.66 -14.56 -2.46
N ILE A 263 -6.60 -15.34 -2.18
CA ILE A 263 -6.13 -16.45 -3.03
C ILE A 263 -6.38 -17.79 -2.29
N GLY A 264 -7.58 -17.96 -1.80
CA GLY A 264 -8.05 -19.21 -1.20
C GLY A 264 -9.18 -19.82 -2.02
#